data_a2543133b85bfabfcd50ca309a67aa7c
#
_entry.id   a2543133b85bfabfcd50ca309a67aa7c
#
_cell.length_a   1.000
_cell.length_b   1.000
_cell.length_c   1.000
_cell.angle_alpha   90.00
_cell.angle_beta   90.00
_cell.angle_gamma   90.00
#
_symmetry.space_group_name_H-M   'P 1'
#
loop_
_entity.id
_entity.type
_entity.pdbx_description
1 polymer ?
#
loop_
_entity_poly.entity_id
_entity_poly.type
_entity_poly.pdbx_seq_one_letter_code
_entity_poly.pdbx_strand_id
1 'polypeptide(L)'
;MEIQAADLATIGMLILLEGVLSADNALVMAVMVLGLPDEQRKKALSYGLVGAFALRIVATLLAVFLMQLLWVKVVGGAYLLYLVWQHFGGHNDQADRTTPPMAKPAFGLSAFWATVVRVELMNLAFSIDSILVAVGISSKQWVVMAGGILGIIAMRLIVGQIMALVQKYPPLVDGAFVIITWVAIKLFVEYAHQMHWINWTISQALSLAVIFVIFSAAYAFARRKAT
;
A
#
# COMPACT_ATOMS: atom_id res chain seq x y z
N MET A 1 21.34 26.78 -4.15
CA MET A 1 20.31 26.23 -3.27
C MET A 1 20.97 25.99 -1.93
N GLU A 2 20.70 26.83 -0.93
CA GLU A 2 21.26 26.63 0.42
C GLU A 2 20.43 25.58 1.14
N ILE A 3 21.07 24.51 1.55
CA ILE A 3 20.45 23.47 2.38
C ILE A 3 20.50 23.94 3.83
N GLN A 4 19.34 24.12 4.44
CA GLN A 4 19.21 24.54 5.84
C GLN A 4 18.98 23.33 6.75
N ALA A 5 19.38 23.41 8.00
CA ALA A 5 19.08 22.35 8.99
C ALA A 5 17.58 22.05 9.11
N ALA A 6 16.73 23.07 8.94
CA ALA A 6 15.28 22.94 8.89
C ALA A 6 14.80 22.06 7.73
N ASP A 7 15.48 22.06 6.58
CA ASP A 7 15.12 21.22 5.44
C ASP A 7 15.36 19.74 5.76
N LEU A 8 16.47 19.43 6.44
CA LEU A 8 16.78 18.06 6.86
C LEU A 8 15.77 17.56 7.92
N ALA A 9 15.39 18.41 8.86
CA ALA A 9 14.35 18.07 9.83
C ALA A 9 13.00 17.82 9.15
N THR A 10 12.65 18.62 8.14
CA THR A 10 11.43 18.44 7.34
C THR A 10 11.47 17.14 6.54
N ILE A 11 12.60 16.81 5.91
CA ILE A 11 12.78 15.53 5.21
C ILE A 11 12.59 14.36 6.19
N GLY A 12 13.22 14.42 7.37
CA GLY A 12 13.05 13.39 8.40
C GLY A 12 11.58 13.21 8.83
N MET A 13 10.87 14.32 9.02
CA MET A 13 9.44 14.31 9.33
C MET A 13 8.62 13.71 8.19
N LEU A 14 8.92 14.04 6.93
CA LEU A 14 8.23 13.48 5.77
C LEU A 14 8.47 11.97 5.63
N ILE A 15 9.67 11.48 5.93
CA ILE A 15 9.96 10.03 5.95
C ILE A 15 9.11 9.33 7.00
N LEU A 16 9.04 9.89 8.21
CA LEU A 16 8.23 9.31 9.29
C LEU A 16 6.73 9.33 8.94
N LEU A 17 6.25 10.44 8.41
CA LEU A 17 4.86 10.58 7.95
C LEU A 17 4.56 9.58 6.83
N GLU A 18 5.42 9.43 5.84
CA GLU A 18 5.25 8.44 4.77
C GLU A 18 5.18 7.02 5.36
N GLY A 19 6.07 6.67 6.30
CA GLY A 19 6.07 5.38 6.98
C GLY A 19 4.76 5.11 7.73
N VAL A 20 4.22 6.13 8.42
CA VAL A 20 2.95 6.03 9.15
C VAL A 20 1.74 6.01 8.21
N LEU A 21 1.74 6.86 7.18
CA LEU A 21 0.64 6.95 6.21
C LEU A 21 0.57 5.74 5.27
N SER A 22 1.70 5.08 5.03
CA SER A 22 1.84 4.00 4.03
C SER A 22 1.99 2.61 4.65
N ALA A 23 1.77 2.46 5.96
CA ALA A 23 1.91 1.15 6.61
C ALA A 23 0.87 0.13 6.11
N ASP A 24 -0.36 0.57 5.84
CA ASP A 24 -1.42 -0.21 5.20
C ASP A 24 -1.07 -0.57 3.75
N ASN A 25 -0.45 0.35 3.02
CA ASN A 25 -0.03 0.16 1.62
C ASN A 25 1.04 -0.94 1.52
N ALA A 26 1.97 -0.98 2.48
CA ALA A 26 3.02 -1.99 2.53
C ALA A 26 2.46 -3.41 2.59
N LEU A 27 1.40 -3.61 3.38
CA LEU A 27 0.74 -4.91 3.49
C LEU A 27 0.01 -5.29 2.20
N VAL A 28 -0.74 -4.36 1.59
CA VAL A 28 -1.43 -4.57 0.32
C VAL A 28 -0.44 -4.97 -0.77
N MET A 29 0.67 -4.23 -0.90
CA MET A 29 1.71 -4.55 -1.88
C MET A 29 2.38 -5.90 -1.61
N ALA A 30 2.65 -6.24 -0.35
CA ALA A 30 3.22 -7.53 0.02
C ALA A 30 2.30 -8.68 -0.47
N VAL A 31 1.00 -8.60 -0.18
CA VAL A 31 0.02 -9.62 -0.59
C VAL A 31 -0.09 -9.73 -2.11
N MET A 32 -0.14 -8.59 -2.82
CA MET A 32 -0.23 -8.60 -4.29
C MET A 32 0.96 -9.29 -4.95
N VAL A 33 2.17 -9.07 -4.41
CA VAL A 33 3.40 -9.66 -4.93
C VAL A 33 3.55 -11.13 -4.54
N LEU A 34 2.99 -11.56 -3.40
CA LEU A 34 3.00 -12.96 -2.97
C LEU A 34 2.29 -13.90 -3.95
N GLY A 35 1.37 -13.41 -4.78
CA GLY A 35 0.75 -14.16 -5.88
C GLY A 35 1.71 -14.54 -7.02
N LEU A 36 2.95 -14.01 -7.04
CA LEU A 36 3.99 -14.35 -8.01
C LEU A 36 4.90 -15.48 -7.48
N PRO A 37 5.58 -16.24 -8.38
CA PRO A 37 6.65 -17.15 -8.01
C PRO A 37 7.78 -16.42 -7.25
N ASP A 38 8.46 -17.09 -6.32
CA ASP A 38 9.46 -16.51 -5.42
C ASP A 38 10.57 -15.72 -6.13
N GLU A 39 11.08 -16.25 -7.24
CA GLU A 39 12.11 -15.57 -8.03
C GLU A 39 11.63 -14.24 -8.64
N GLN A 40 10.34 -14.18 -8.99
CA GLN A 40 9.74 -13.01 -9.60
C GLN A 40 9.34 -11.95 -8.57
N ARG A 41 9.07 -12.33 -7.30
CA ARG A 41 8.67 -11.39 -6.25
C ARG A 41 9.69 -10.29 -6.02
N LYS A 42 10.98 -10.67 -5.86
CA LYS A 42 12.07 -9.69 -5.67
C LYS A 42 12.22 -8.76 -6.87
N LYS A 43 12.10 -9.31 -8.09
CA LYS A 43 12.15 -8.52 -9.32
C LYS A 43 10.97 -7.58 -9.43
N ALA A 44 9.74 -8.07 -9.19
CA ALA A 44 8.52 -7.23 -9.22
C ALA A 44 8.61 -6.06 -8.25
N LEU A 45 9.06 -6.34 -7.04
CA LEU A 45 9.29 -5.29 -6.07
C LEU A 45 10.42 -4.32 -6.50
N SER A 46 11.47 -4.73 -7.18
CA SER A 46 12.53 -3.83 -7.65
C SER A 46 12.07 -2.96 -8.81
N TYR A 47 11.37 -3.52 -9.77
CA TYR A 47 10.73 -2.75 -10.85
C TYR A 47 9.67 -1.80 -10.31
N GLY A 48 8.86 -2.26 -9.34
CA GLY A 48 7.91 -1.43 -8.63
C GLY A 48 8.57 -0.25 -7.93
N LEU A 49 9.74 -0.41 -7.32
CA LEU A 49 10.46 0.70 -6.70
C LEU A 49 10.84 1.78 -7.70
N VAL A 50 11.33 1.39 -8.89
CA VAL A 50 11.68 2.33 -9.96
C VAL A 50 10.43 3.05 -10.49
N GLY A 51 9.34 2.29 -10.69
CA GLY A 51 8.04 2.85 -11.08
C GLY A 51 7.49 3.82 -10.03
N ALA A 52 7.56 3.45 -8.75
CA ALA A 52 7.15 4.31 -7.65
C ALA A 52 7.93 5.64 -7.59
N PHE A 53 9.23 5.62 -7.83
CA PHE A 53 10.02 6.86 -7.90
C PHE A 53 9.57 7.74 -9.07
N ALA A 54 9.43 7.17 -10.26
CA ALA A 54 8.98 7.91 -11.43
C ALA A 54 7.58 8.50 -11.21
N LEU A 55 6.64 7.68 -10.74
CA LEU A 55 5.29 8.13 -10.42
C LEU A 55 5.26 9.18 -9.30
N ARG A 56 6.10 9.04 -8.27
CA ARG A 56 6.18 10.03 -7.17
C ARG A 56 6.65 11.38 -7.68
N ILE A 57 7.67 11.42 -8.55
CA ILE A 57 8.17 12.66 -9.15
C ILE A 57 7.05 13.31 -9.97
N VAL A 58 6.44 12.56 -10.89
CA VAL A 58 5.33 13.06 -11.72
C VAL A 58 4.15 13.52 -10.86
N ALA A 59 3.77 12.72 -9.88
CA ALA A 59 2.67 13.03 -8.98
C ALA A 59 2.93 14.28 -8.12
N THR A 60 4.16 14.47 -7.64
CA THR A 60 4.54 15.68 -6.89
C THR A 60 4.46 16.93 -7.77
N LEU A 61 4.91 16.83 -9.03
CA LEU A 61 4.82 17.94 -9.99
C LEU A 61 3.37 18.24 -10.38
N LEU A 62 2.52 17.22 -10.43
CA LEU A 62 1.11 17.32 -10.78
C LEU A 62 0.19 17.31 -9.56
N ALA A 63 0.69 17.62 -8.36
CA ALA A 63 -0.07 17.51 -7.11
C ALA A 63 -1.44 18.20 -7.17
N VAL A 64 -1.50 19.41 -7.73
CA VAL A 64 -2.76 20.17 -7.90
C VAL A 64 -3.76 19.43 -8.80
N PHE A 65 -3.28 18.77 -9.86
CA PHE A 65 -4.13 17.98 -10.75
C PHE A 65 -4.60 16.68 -10.09
N LEU A 66 -3.74 16.05 -9.28
CA LEU A 66 -4.09 14.83 -8.54
C LEU A 66 -5.24 15.04 -7.56
N MET A 67 -5.41 16.24 -7.03
CA MET A 67 -6.56 16.56 -6.16
C MET A 67 -7.90 16.34 -6.86
N GLN A 68 -7.93 16.36 -8.19
CA GLN A 68 -9.14 16.13 -9.00
C GLN A 68 -9.37 14.66 -9.32
N LEU A 69 -8.37 13.78 -9.11
CA LEU A 69 -8.43 12.35 -9.44
C LEU A 69 -9.00 11.50 -8.30
N LEU A 70 -10.00 12.02 -7.58
CA LEU A 70 -10.60 11.34 -6.42
C LEU A 70 -11.17 9.95 -6.77
N TRP A 71 -11.66 9.77 -7.99
CA TRP A 71 -12.21 8.50 -8.46
C TRP A 71 -11.21 7.34 -8.42
N VAL A 72 -9.90 7.62 -8.41
CA VAL A 72 -8.84 6.60 -8.28
C VAL A 72 -8.98 5.81 -6.96
N LYS A 73 -9.43 6.47 -5.89
CA LYS A 73 -9.70 5.79 -4.60
C LYS A 73 -10.83 4.77 -4.71
N VAL A 74 -11.87 5.09 -5.47
CA VAL A 74 -13.00 4.17 -5.71
C VAL A 74 -12.54 2.96 -6.50
N VAL A 75 -11.79 3.18 -7.58
CA VAL A 75 -11.26 2.09 -8.42
C VAL A 75 -10.29 1.22 -7.61
N GLY A 76 -9.40 1.83 -6.82
CA GLY A 76 -8.49 1.13 -5.93
C GLY A 76 -9.24 0.30 -4.89
N GLY A 77 -10.20 0.88 -4.19
CA GLY A 77 -11.03 0.19 -3.21
C GLY A 77 -11.82 -0.97 -3.80
N ALA A 78 -12.43 -0.77 -4.98
CA ALA A 78 -13.15 -1.82 -5.70
C ALA A 78 -12.22 -2.97 -6.12
N TYR A 79 -11.02 -2.64 -6.59
CA TYR A 79 -10.01 -3.64 -6.93
C TYR A 79 -9.56 -4.43 -5.70
N LEU A 80 -9.36 -3.79 -4.56
CA LEU A 80 -9.04 -4.50 -3.30
C LEU A 80 -10.15 -5.44 -2.87
N LEU A 81 -11.41 -5.02 -2.94
CA LEU A 81 -12.55 -5.89 -2.65
C LEU A 81 -12.63 -7.06 -3.63
N TYR A 82 -12.31 -6.85 -4.91
CA TYR A 82 -12.22 -7.93 -5.89
C TYR A 82 -11.14 -8.97 -5.49
N LEU A 83 -9.97 -8.52 -5.03
CA LEU A 83 -8.93 -9.43 -4.52
C LEU A 83 -9.39 -10.23 -3.30
N VAL A 84 -10.09 -9.57 -2.37
CA VAL A 84 -10.68 -10.21 -1.18
C VAL A 84 -11.70 -11.26 -1.59
N TRP A 85 -12.61 -10.90 -2.51
CA TRP A 85 -13.60 -11.84 -3.03
C TRP A 85 -12.94 -13.03 -3.73
N GLN A 86 -11.91 -12.81 -4.51
CA GLN A 86 -11.14 -13.86 -5.18
C GLN A 86 -10.47 -14.80 -4.16
N HIS A 87 -9.96 -14.25 -3.04
CA HIS A 87 -9.32 -15.05 -2.01
C HIS A 87 -10.32 -15.89 -1.22
N PHE A 88 -11.41 -15.30 -0.73
CA PHE A 88 -12.38 -16.00 0.10
C PHE A 88 -13.46 -16.75 -0.68
N GLY A 89 -13.82 -16.30 -1.87
CA GLY A 89 -14.88 -16.88 -2.69
C GLY A 89 -14.42 -17.99 -3.66
N GLY A 90 -13.13 -18.03 -3.96
CA GLY A 90 -12.57 -18.95 -4.98
C GLY A 90 -12.09 -20.31 -4.45
N HIS A 91 -12.05 -20.53 -3.13
CA HIS A 91 -11.47 -21.73 -2.53
C HIS A 91 -12.47 -22.47 -1.64
N ASN A 92 -12.77 -23.70 -2.00
CA ASN A 92 -13.65 -24.58 -1.21
C ASN A 92 -12.94 -25.25 -0.01
N ASP A 93 -11.60 -25.30 0.02
CA ASP A 93 -10.83 -25.94 1.08
C ASP A 93 -9.92 -24.97 1.84
N GLN A 94 -9.92 -25.06 3.17
CA GLN A 94 -9.10 -24.21 4.05
C GLN A 94 -7.58 -24.35 3.81
N ALA A 95 -7.14 -25.51 3.32
CA ALA A 95 -5.73 -25.78 3.02
C ALA A 95 -5.20 -24.92 1.86
N ASP A 96 -6.07 -24.50 0.95
CA ASP A 96 -5.70 -23.75 -0.25
C ASP A 96 -5.66 -22.23 -0.03
N ARG A 97 -6.23 -21.74 1.10
CA ARG A 97 -6.27 -20.31 1.46
C ARG A 97 -4.93 -19.76 1.97
N THR A 98 -3.99 -20.62 2.29
CA THR A 98 -2.66 -20.20 2.77
C THR A 98 -1.78 -19.60 1.69
N THR A 99 -2.17 -19.71 0.43
CA THR A 99 -1.49 -19.09 -0.72
C THR A 99 -2.33 -17.96 -1.30
N PRO A 100 -1.75 -16.77 -1.52
CA PRO A 100 -2.46 -15.70 -2.21
C PRO A 100 -2.87 -16.12 -3.62
N PRO A 101 -3.99 -15.58 -4.17
CA PRO A 101 -4.40 -15.88 -5.52
C PRO A 101 -3.28 -15.65 -6.52
N MET A 102 -3.04 -16.63 -7.39
CA MET A 102 -1.99 -16.54 -8.42
C MET A 102 -2.27 -15.34 -9.33
N ALA A 103 -1.24 -14.56 -9.58
CA ALA A 103 -1.34 -13.42 -10.50
C ALA A 103 -1.70 -13.93 -11.92
N LYS A 104 -2.75 -13.35 -12.51
CA LYS A 104 -3.22 -13.70 -13.84
C LYS A 104 -2.73 -12.69 -14.88
N PRO A 105 -2.38 -13.13 -16.11
CA PRO A 105 -2.13 -12.25 -17.22
C PRO A 105 -3.33 -11.32 -17.46
N ALA A 106 -3.08 -10.07 -17.84
CA ALA A 106 -4.15 -9.11 -18.14
C ALA A 106 -3.67 -8.10 -19.20
N PHE A 107 -4.56 -7.66 -20.05
CA PHE A 107 -4.28 -6.64 -21.10
C PHE A 107 -3.09 -6.95 -22.01
N GLY A 108 -2.86 -8.23 -22.32
CA GLY A 108 -1.71 -8.67 -23.13
C GLY A 108 -0.38 -8.69 -22.38
N LEU A 109 -0.37 -8.34 -21.08
CA LEU A 109 0.79 -8.41 -20.22
C LEU A 109 0.90 -9.80 -19.56
N SER A 110 2.15 -10.28 -19.37
CA SER A 110 2.38 -11.46 -18.55
C SER A 110 1.90 -11.23 -17.11
N ALA A 111 1.68 -12.32 -16.35
CA ALA A 111 1.29 -12.23 -14.94
C ALA A 111 2.24 -11.36 -14.12
N PHE A 112 3.54 -11.41 -14.43
CA PHE A 112 4.56 -10.56 -13.81
C PHE A 112 4.30 -9.07 -14.05
N TRP A 113 4.24 -8.66 -15.32
CA TRP A 113 4.05 -7.24 -15.66
C TRP A 113 2.65 -6.73 -15.26
N ALA A 114 1.63 -7.57 -15.37
CA ALA A 114 0.30 -7.23 -14.88
C ALA A 114 0.31 -6.97 -13.36
N THR A 115 1.09 -7.74 -12.58
CA THR A 115 1.23 -7.52 -11.14
C THR A 115 2.02 -6.24 -10.87
N VAL A 116 3.13 -5.98 -11.57
CA VAL A 116 3.91 -4.73 -11.41
C VAL A 116 3.03 -3.52 -11.66
N VAL A 117 2.29 -3.49 -12.78
CA VAL A 117 1.39 -2.37 -13.10
C VAL A 117 0.30 -2.19 -12.03
N ARG A 118 -0.32 -3.27 -11.56
CA ARG A 118 -1.35 -3.20 -10.51
C ARG A 118 -0.79 -2.66 -9.19
N VAL A 119 0.41 -3.11 -8.80
CA VAL A 119 1.11 -2.62 -7.60
C VAL A 119 1.38 -1.12 -7.73
N GLU A 120 1.84 -0.66 -8.91
CA GLU A 120 2.12 0.76 -9.14
C GLU A 120 0.84 1.61 -9.12
N LEU A 121 -0.24 1.14 -9.73
CA LEU A 121 -1.53 1.84 -9.70
C LEU A 121 -2.08 1.96 -8.27
N MET A 122 -1.94 0.90 -7.46
CA MET A 122 -2.32 0.94 -6.06
C MET A 122 -1.42 1.87 -5.25
N ASN A 123 -0.11 1.82 -5.48
CA ASN A 123 0.84 2.73 -4.85
C ASN A 123 0.51 4.20 -5.17
N LEU A 124 0.17 4.51 -6.41
CA LEU A 124 -0.28 5.85 -6.81
C LEU A 124 -1.58 6.25 -6.07
N ALA A 125 -2.58 5.35 -6.05
CA ALA A 125 -3.87 5.63 -5.38
C ALA A 125 -3.69 5.98 -3.90
N PHE A 126 -2.81 5.27 -3.21
CA PHE A 126 -2.49 5.53 -1.80
C PHE A 126 -1.58 6.75 -1.60
N SER A 127 -0.72 7.06 -2.57
CA SER A 127 0.24 8.16 -2.45
C SER A 127 -0.38 9.54 -2.62
N ILE A 128 -1.60 9.66 -3.13
CA ILE A 128 -2.25 10.97 -3.33
C ILE A 128 -2.29 11.77 -2.03
N ASP A 129 -2.75 11.15 -0.95
CA ASP A 129 -2.89 11.85 0.34
C ASP A 129 -1.53 12.23 0.95
N SER A 130 -0.54 11.33 0.88
CA SER A 130 0.80 11.60 1.40
C SER A 130 1.52 12.70 0.60
N ILE A 131 1.31 12.76 -0.72
CA ILE A 131 1.84 13.83 -1.57
C ILE A 131 1.22 15.17 -1.20
N LEU A 132 -0.11 15.22 -1.01
CA LEU A 132 -0.81 16.44 -0.64
C LEU A 132 -0.36 16.96 0.72
N VAL A 133 -0.22 16.08 1.71
CA VAL A 133 0.34 16.42 3.02
C VAL A 133 1.76 16.94 2.89
N ALA A 134 2.61 16.28 2.11
CA ALA A 134 4.00 16.68 1.93
C ALA A 134 4.14 18.06 1.28
N VAL A 135 3.34 18.36 0.25
CA VAL A 135 3.29 19.66 -0.43
C VAL A 135 2.75 20.75 0.53
N GLY A 136 1.80 20.40 1.42
CA GLY A 136 1.30 21.30 2.45
C GLY A 136 2.32 21.64 3.53
N ILE A 137 3.29 20.75 3.80
CA ILE A 137 4.34 20.95 4.82
C ILE A 137 5.50 21.78 4.28
N SER A 138 5.88 21.61 3.02
CA SER A 138 7.01 22.31 2.43
C SER A 138 6.71 22.82 1.03
N SER A 139 6.97 24.10 0.81
CA SER A 139 6.92 24.72 -0.52
C SER A 139 8.15 24.37 -1.38
N LYS A 140 9.21 23.83 -0.78
CA LYS A 140 10.43 23.44 -1.48
C LYS A 140 10.25 22.07 -2.14
N GLN A 141 10.02 22.04 -3.45
CA GLN A 141 9.78 20.79 -4.20
C GLN A 141 10.86 19.72 -3.98
N TRP A 142 12.13 20.12 -3.90
CA TRP A 142 13.22 19.18 -3.68
C TRP A 142 13.15 18.50 -2.30
N VAL A 143 12.66 19.21 -1.25
CA VAL A 143 12.46 18.64 0.10
C VAL A 143 11.34 17.61 0.07
N VAL A 144 10.23 17.94 -0.60
CA VAL A 144 9.09 17.03 -0.79
C VAL A 144 9.51 15.77 -1.57
N MET A 145 10.26 15.95 -2.66
CA MET A 145 10.77 14.83 -3.46
C MET A 145 11.75 13.96 -2.67
N ALA A 146 12.71 14.58 -1.98
CA ALA A 146 13.68 13.83 -1.18
C ALA A 146 13.00 13.03 -0.06
N GLY A 147 12.09 13.66 0.69
CA GLY A 147 11.31 13.01 1.75
C GLY A 147 10.47 11.85 1.20
N GLY A 148 9.79 12.07 0.07
CA GLY A 148 8.97 11.05 -0.58
C GLY A 148 9.78 9.86 -1.10
N ILE A 149 10.91 10.10 -1.77
CA ILE A 149 11.80 9.03 -2.26
C ILE A 149 12.36 8.20 -1.11
N LEU A 150 12.88 8.86 -0.07
CA LEU A 150 13.39 8.18 1.12
C LEU A 150 12.28 7.43 1.88
N GLY A 151 11.08 7.99 1.92
CA GLY A 151 9.89 7.33 2.48
C GLY A 151 9.52 6.05 1.72
N ILE A 152 9.54 6.06 0.38
CA ILE A 152 9.31 4.87 -0.44
C ILE A 152 10.38 3.80 -0.16
N ILE A 153 11.64 4.19 0.00
CA ILE A 153 12.72 3.24 0.35
C ILE A 153 12.45 2.61 1.72
N ALA A 154 12.08 3.42 2.72
CA ALA A 154 11.74 2.92 4.05
C ALA A 154 10.55 1.95 4.01
N MET A 155 9.48 2.32 3.29
CA MET A 155 8.31 1.46 3.09
C MET A 155 8.69 0.13 2.42
N ARG A 156 9.61 0.15 1.46
CA ARG A 156 10.11 -1.05 0.79
C ARG A 156 10.73 -2.06 1.76
N LEU A 157 11.47 -1.59 2.75
CA LEU A 157 12.06 -2.45 3.79
C LEU A 157 10.94 -3.12 4.61
N ILE A 158 9.88 -2.38 4.92
CA ILE A 158 8.70 -2.88 5.65
C ILE A 158 7.99 -3.97 4.83
N VAL A 159 7.75 -3.74 3.54
CA VAL A 159 7.15 -4.74 2.62
C VAL A 159 7.94 -6.05 2.65
N GLY A 160 9.27 -5.97 2.57
CA GLY A 160 10.14 -7.15 2.61
C GLY A 160 10.00 -7.95 3.92
N GLN A 161 9.90 -7.26 5.05
CA GLN A 161 9.71 -7.89 6.37
C GLN A 161 8.32 -8.54 6.49
N ILE A 162 7.27 -7.87 6.02
CA ILE A 162 5.91 -8.42 6.01
C ILE A 162 5.87 -9.68 5.14
N MET A 163 6.45 -9.65 3.94
CA MET A 163 6.53 -10.83 3.07
C MET A 163 7.23 -12.01 3.75
N ALA A 164 8.38 -11.77 4.37
CA ALA A 164 9.12 -12.82 5.07
C ALA A 164 8.29 -13.42 6.22
N LEU A 165 7.53 -12.57 6.93
CA LEU A 165 6.68 -13.04 8.03
C LEU A 165 5.48 -13.86 7.52
N VAL A 166 4.83 -13.42 6.44
CA VAL A 166 3.70 -14.14 5.83
C VAL A 166 4.16 -15.48 5.24
N GLN A 167 5.34 -15.53 4.63
CA GLN A 167 5.93 -16.80 4.15
C GLN A 167 6.23 -17.77 5.29
N LYS A 168 6.69 -17.26 6.44
CA LYS A 168 6.98 -18.09 7.62
C LYS A 168 5.71 -18.61 8.30
N TYR A 169 4.63 -17.84 8.25
CA TYR A 169 3.34 -18.15 8.88
C TYR A 169 2.20 -18.03 7.87
N PRO A 170 1.97 -19.04 7.01
CA PRO A 170 0.96 -18.99 5.92
C PRO A 170 -0.45 -18.56 6.37
N PRO A 171 -0.96 -18.94 7.57
CA PRO A 171 -2.29 -18.45 8.02
C PRO A 171 -2.39 -16.93 8.17
N LEU A 172 -1.28 -16.19 8.16
CA LEU A 172 -1.30 -14.72 8.14
C LEU A 172 -1.88 -14.17 6.83
N VAL A 173 -1.92 -14.96 5.76
CA VAL A 173 -2.52 -14.54 4.49
C VAL A 173 -3.99 -14.16 4.69
N ASP A 174 -4.77 -14.96 5.40
CA ASP A 174 -6.18 -14.65 5.69
C ASP A 174 -6.31 -13.34 6.49
N GLY A 175 -5.47 -13.17 7.53
CA GLY A 175 -5.42 -11.93 8.30
C GLY A 175 -5.07 -10.71 7.43
N ALA A 176 -4.15 -10.87 6.49
CA ALA A 176 -3.78 -9.82 5.55
C ALA A 176 -4.97 -9.44 4.63
N PHE A 177 -5.77 -10.40 4.16
CA PHE A 177 -6.97 -10.11 3.37
C PHE A 177 -8.08 -9.43 4.18
N VAL A 178 -8.20 -9.72 5.49
CA VAL A 178 -9.08 -8.96 6.38
C VAL A 178 -8.62 -7.49 6.49
N ILE A 179 -7.31 -7.26 6.60
CA ILE A 179 -6.76 -5.90 6.60
C ILE A 179 -6.99 -5.21 5.25
N ILE A 180 -6.81 -5.92 4.12
CA ILE A 180 -7.12 -5.38 2.78
C ILE A 180 -8.58 -4.96 2.68
N THR A 181 -9.51 -5.71 3.28
CA THR A 181 -10.93 -5.32 3.35
C THR A 181 -11.10 -4.00 4.10
N TRP A 182 -10.43 -3.86 5.25
CA TRP A 182 -10.43 -2.61 6.02
C TRP A 182 -9.89 -1.43 5.21
N VAL A 183 -8.77 -1.62 4.51
CA VAL A 183 -8.16 -0.59 3.67
C VAL A 183 -9.09 -0.19 2.52
N ALA A 184 -9.78 -1.15 1.89
CA ALA A 184 -10.77 -0.86 0.87
C ALA A 184 -11.92 0.00 1.41
N ILE A 185 -12.45 -0.33 2.59
CA ILE A 185 -13.49 0.46 3.27
C ILE A 185 -12.97 1.88 3.53
N LYS A 186 -11.75 2.02 4.04
CA LYS A 186 -11.11 3.32 4.28
C LYS A 186 -11.07 4.18 3.01
N LEU A 187 -10.67 3.61 1.87
CA LEU A 187 -10.63 4.33 0.59
C LEU A 187 -12.02 4.85 0.17
N PHE A 188 -13.07 4.04 0.35
CA PHE A 188 -14.44 4.48 0.06
C PHE A 188 -14.92 5.58 1.01
N VAL A 189 -14.60 5.48 2.30
CA VAL A 189 -14.93 6.50 3.31
C VAL A 189 -14.21 7.82 3.00
N GLU A 190 -12.92 7.77 2.66
CA GLU A 190 -12.17 8.95 2.26
C GLU A 190 -12.73 9.60 1.00
N TYR A 191 -13.12 8.81 0.00
CA TYR A 191 -13.78 9.32 -1.19
C TYR A 191 -15.12 10.00 -0.86
N ALA A 192 -15.98 9.34 -0.08
CA ALA A 192 -17.28 9.87 0.33
C ALA A 192 -17.15 11.17 1.14
N HIS A 193 -16.12 11.28 1.99
CA HIS A 193 -15.80 12.50 2.72
C HIS A 193 -15.35 13.63 1.77
N GLN A 194 -14.46 13.34 0.83
CA GLN A 194 -13.99 14.32 -0.15
C GLN A 194 -15.11 14.81 -1.10
N MET A 195 -16.11 13.95 -1.36
CA MET A 195 -17.33 14.31 -2.10
C MET A 195 -18.38 15.01 -1.23
N HIS A 196 -18.08 15.29 0.05
CA HIS A 196 -19.00 15.91 1.02
C HIS A 196 -20.30 15.12 1.29
N TRP A 197 -20.28 13.79 1.01
CA TRP A 197 -21.43 12.91 1.32
C TRP A 197 -21.50 12.56 2.80
N ILE A 198 -20.35 12.55 3.46
CA ILE A 198 -20.22 12.31 4.90
C ILE A 198 -19.29 13.36 5.53
N ASN A 199 -19.50 13.68 6.81
CA ASN A 199 -18.71 14.70 7.53
C ASN A 199 -17.63 14.13 8.43
N TRP A 200 -17.36 12.83 8.36
CA TRP A 200 -16.37 12.15 9.19
C TRP A 200 -15.39 11.35 8.32
N THR A 201 -14.19 11.13 8.86
CA THR A 201 -13.14 10.32 8.22
C THR A 201 -12.59 9.31 9.21
N ILE A 202 -11.98 8.25 8.68
CA ILE A 202 -11.22 7.31 9.49
C ILE A 202 -9.84 7.95 9.76
N SER A 203 -9.57 8.30 11.03
CA SER A 203 -8.27 8.85 11.39
C SER A 203 -7.17 7.82 11.13
N GLN A 204 -5.97 8.29 10.75
CA GLN A 204 -4.83 7.40 10.50
C GLN A 204 -4.47 6.58 11.74
N ALA A 205 -4.54 7.19 12.93
CA ALA A 205 -4.29 6.49 14.20
C ALA A 205 -5.27 5.32 14.41
N LEU A 206 -6.56 5.53 14.13
CA LEU A 206 -7.58 4.49 14.22
C LEU A 206 -7.29 3.37 13.20
N SER A 207 -6.96 3.74 11.96
CA SER A 207 -6.63 2.76 10.92
C SER A 207 -5.45 1.89 11.33
N LEU A 208 -4.36 2.49 11.81
CA LEU A 208 -3.18 1.75 12.30
C LEU A 208 -3.51 0.87 13.49
N ALA A 209 -4.32 1.34 14.44
CA ALA A 209 -4.75 0.53 15.59
C ALA A 209 -5.54 -0.71 15.15
N VAL A 210 -6.49 -0.54 14.22
CA VAL A 210 -7.28 -1.67 13.65
C VAL A 210 -6.36 -2.66 12.94
N ILE A 211 -5.45 -2.19 12.09
CA ILE A 211 -4.48 -3.04 11.38
C ILE A 211 -3.61 -3.81 12.38
N PHE A 212 -3.10 -3.13 13.42
CA PHE A 212 -2.27 -3.75 14.44
C PHE A 212 -3.03 -4.84 15.21
N VAL A 213 -4.29 -4.59 15.58
CA VAL A 213 -5.15 -5.56 16.28
C VAL A 213 -5.40 -6.78 15.40
N ILE A 214 -5.82 -6.58 14.14
CA ILE A 214 -6.09 -7.69 13.21
C ILE A 214 -4.80 -8.50 12.96
N PHE A 215 -3.68 -7.82 12.73
CA PHE A 215 -2.41 -8.49 12.48
C PHE A 215 -1.92 -9.27 13.69
N SER A 216 -2.03 -8.71 14.89
CA SER A 216 -1.66 -9.38 16.14
C SER A 216 -2.53 -10.60 16.41
N ALA A 217 -3.85 -10.50 16.19
CA ALA A 217 -4.79 -11.61 16.33
C ALA A 217 -4.47 -12.73 15.31
N ALA A 218 -4.25 -12.36 14.04
CA ALA A 218 -3.87 -13.31 13.00
C ALA A 218 -2.54 -14.01 13.32
N TYR A 219 -1.55 -13.25 13.80
CA TYR A 219 -0.25 -13.80 14.21
C TYR A 219 -0.38 -14.77 15.39
N ALA A 220 -1.14 -14.41 16.43
CA ALA A 220 -1.38 -15.29 17.57
C ALA A 220 -2.06 -16.59 17.15
N PHE A 221 -3.04 -16.51 16.24
CA PHE A 221 -3.71 -17.69 15.68
C PHE A 221 -2.77 -18.54 14.84
N ALA A 222 -1.98 -17.91 13.96
CA ALA A 222 -1.02 -18.61 13.10
C ALA A 222 0.05 -19.33 13.92
N ARG A 223 0.54 -18.70 15.00
CA ARG A 223 1.52 -19.31 15.91
C ARG A 223 0.96 -20.54 16.65
N ARG A 224 -0.33 -20.49 17.09
CA ARG A 224 -0.99 -21.64 17.74
C ARG A 224 -1.18 -22.84 16.83
N LYS A 225 -1.32 -22.62 15.52
CA LYS A 225 -1.42 -23.72 14.52
C LYS A 225 -0.05 -24.30 14.12
N ALA A 226 1.03 -23.60 14.39
CA ALA A 226 2.39 -24.03 14.06
C ALA A 226 3.09 -24.80 15.22
N THR A 227 2.52 -24.78 16.41
CA THR A 227 2.87 -25.64 17.57
C THR A 227 1.95 -26.85 17.64
#